data_ee2cea9619b7e66a98d6cc349436f312
#
_entry.id   ee2cea9619b7e66a98d6cc349436f312
#
_cell.length_a   1.000
_cell.length_b   1.000
_cell.length_c   1.000
_cell.angle_alpha   90.00
_cell.angle_beta   90.00
_cell.angle_gamma   90.00
#
_symmetry.space_group_name_H-M   'P 1'
#
loop_
_entity.id
_entity.type
_entity.pdbx_description
1 polymer ?
#
loop_
_entity_poly.entity_id
_entity_poly.type
_entity_poly.pdbx_seq_one_letter_code
_entity_poly.pdbx_strand_id
1 'polypeptide(L)'
;MIVIKPRFFTKQLLSALFICFILTVSYTTFGAIRLPNIIGNNMVLQQKSETALWGWSNPAEKIYITTSWDNHKDSVTADGTARWKLNIKTPEAGGPYTITLKGENTIVLENIMIGEVWVCSGQSNMEWSSIQKLQQIIDEMPHSQNNNIRLFHVAKTTSPYPQDYIEGSWKVSGPDALKGFSAVAYFFAKELQQKLNVPVAVINTSWGGTPAETWTPAEKVNNNEVLARSAAMQKTVPWWPVTPGYAYNAMIYPLLNLSIAGAIWYQGEGNTAMPFTYGQLFSEMIQSWRAAWKKDFPFYYVQIAPFNYGNNNVGNLIREQQAKVLNLPNTGMVVISDLVNDVKNIHPTNKKDVALRLANYALAETYGHNIAGYKSPLFNRMQITGNKVNLYFDNAPNGFKLNAGKAATEFYLAGADQVFVPASIKTEKDRLIASNPEVKNPVAVRFSFSNGGMSNILSKEGLPVAPFRTDDWAVDTSKVK
;
A
#
# COMPACT_ATOMS: atom_id res chain seq x y z
N MET A 1 52.70 -1.00 79.24
CA MET A 1 51.49 -1.79 79.10
C MET A 1 50.66 -1.12 78.01
N ILE A 2 50.80 -1.63 76.75
CA ILE A 2 50.16 -1.06 75.56
C ILE A 2 48.87 -1.85 75.30
N VAL A 3 47.73 -1.20 75.43
CA VAL A 3 46.41 -1.82 75.11
C VAL A 3 46.12 -1.53 73.66
N ILE A 4 46.24 -2.56 72.81
CA ILE A 4 45.82 -2.54 71.41
C ILE A 4 44.31 -2.82 71.35
N LYS A 5 43.51 -1.86 70.88
CA LYS A 5 42.06 -2.02 70.67
C LYS A 5 41.79 -2.76 69.35
N PRO A 6 41.12 -3.92 69.34
CA PRO A 6 40.78 -4.64 68.11
C PRO A 6 39.38 -4.21 67.60
N ARG A 7 39.26 -3.08 66.95
CA ARG A 7 37.94 -2.66 66.46
C ARG A 7 37.92 -2.22 64.96
N PHE A 8 39.03 -2.20 64.31
CA PHE A 8 39.09 -1.76 62.90
C PHE A 8 39.06 -2.90 61.87
N PHE A 9 39.57 -4.05 62.24
CA PHE A 9 39.68 -5.17 61.29
C PHE A 9 38.33 -5.88 60.98
N THR A 10 37.42 -5.93 61.91
CA THR A 10 36.12 -6.61 61.75
C THR A 10 35.16 -5.86 60.84
N LYS A 11 35.20 -4.53 60.82
CA LYS A 11 34.31 -3.75 59.92
C LYS A 11 34.76 -3.79 58.46
N GLN A 12 36.05 -3.82 58.19
CA GLN A 12 36.56 -3.94 56.81
C GLN A 12 36.36 -5.35 56.22
N LEU A 13 36.47 -6.41 57.05
CA LEU A 13 36.19 -7.77 56.59
C LEU A 13 34.69 -8.01 56.30
N LEU A 14 33.78 -7.45 57.11
CA LEU A 14 32.34 -7.49 56.84
C LEU A 14 31.93 -6.68 55.62
N SER A 15 32.56 -5.50 55.35
CA SER A 15 32.31 -4.72 54.14
C SER A 15 32.84 -5.41 52.88
N ALA A 16 34.00 -6.05 52.95
CA ALA A 16 34.56 -6.82 51.83
C ALA A 16 33.70 -8.06 51.49
N LEU A 17 33.21 -8.78 52.51
CA LEU A 17 32.29 -9.90 52.34
C LEU A 17 30.94 -9.48 51.76
N PHE A 18 30.41 -8.30 52.15
CA PHE A 18 29.17 -7.76 51.61
C PHE A 18 29.31 -7.32 50.15
N ILE A 19 30.46 -6.71 49.79
CA ILE A 19 30.76 -6.37 48.37
C ILE A 19 31.00 -7.61 47.51
N CYS A 20 31.68 -8.64 48.02
CA CYS A 20 31.82 -9.92 47.32
C CYS A 20 30.48 -10.62 47.13
N PHE A 21 29.54 -10.54 48.11
CA PHE A 21 28.22 -11.15 47.98
C PHE A 21 27.32 -10.42 46.96
N ILE A 22 27.46 -9.08 46.82
CA ILE A 22 26.75 -8.32 45.78
C ILE A 22 27.30 -8.64 44.39
N LEU A 23 28.59 -8.94 44.24
CA LEU A 23 29.23 -9.27 42.96
C LEU A 23 28.92 -10.71 42.49
N THR A 24 28.42 -11.61 43.35
CA THR A 24 28.09 -12.98 42.99
C THR A 24 26.62 -13.20 42.67
N VAL A 25 25.74 -12.22 42.89
CA VAL A 25 24.35 -12.25 42.38
C VAL A 25 24.40 -11.85 40.91
N SER A 26 24.96 -12.68 40.05
CA SER A 26 24.69 -12.62 38.63
C SER A 26 23.20 -12.94 38.48
N TYR A 27 22.38 -11.89 38.34
CA TYR A 27 21.06 -12.09 37.80
C TYR A 27 21.26 -12.62 36.39
N THR A 28 21.14 -13.93 36.22
CA THR A 28 20.91 -14.50 34.88
C THR A 28 19.54 -13.99 34.46
N THR A 29 19.52 -12.82 33.81
CA THR A 29 18.35 -12.41 33.04
C THR A 29 18.27 -13.40 31.89
N PHE A 30 17.51 -14.46 32.08
CA PHE A 30 17.18 -15.36 30.99
C PHE A 30 16.42 -14.53 29.95
N GLY A 31 16.98 -14.39 28.77
CA GLY A 31 16.31 -13.74 27.66
C GLY A 31 15.23 -14.69 27.17
N ALA A 32 14.01 -14.50 27.63
CA ALA A 32 12.84 -15.25 27.18
C ALA A 32 12.60 -15.04 25.68
N ILE A 33 11.97 -15.99 25.00
CA ILE A 33 11.46 -15.83 23.64
C ILE A 33 10.63 -14.55 23.58
N ARG A 34 10.96 -13.67 22.63
CA ARG A 34 10.23 -12.44 22.31
C ARG A 34 9.86 -12.45 20.84
N LEU A 35 8.70 -11.93 20.52
CA LEU A 35 8.15 -11.88 19.16
C LEU A 35 7.96 -10.42 18.72
N PRO A 36 8.12 -10.11 17.43
CA PRO A 36 7.65 -8.83 16.91
C PRO A 36 6.12 -8.79 16.95
N ASN A 37 5.55 -7.59 17.09
CA ASN A 37 4.08 -7.45 17.25
C ASN A 37 3.26 -8.00 16.07
N ILE A 38 3.87 -8.16 14.90
CA ILE A 38 3.20 -8.76 13.74
C ILE A 38 3.00 -10.28 13.92
N ILE A 39 3.75 -10.92 14.80
CA ILE A 39 3.58 -12.32 15.23
C ILE A 39 2.87 -12.30 16.58
N GLY A 40 1.57 -12.48 16.57
CA GLY A 40 0.77 -12.36 17.79
C GLY A 40 -0.61 -13.02 17.68
N ASN A 41 -1.37 -12.97 18.77
CA ASN A 41 -2.75 -13.44 18.80
C ASN A 41 -3.59 -12.72 17.72
N ASN A 42 -4.58 -13.44 17.20
CA ASN A 42 -5.49 -12.97 16.14
C ASN A 42 -4.83 -12.72 14.76
N MET A 43 -3.55 -13.05 14.55
CA MET A 43 -2.92 -12.90 13.24
C MET A 43 -3.55 -13.83 12.20
N VAL A 44 -3.37 -13.48 10.92
CA VAL A 44 -3.61 -14.37 9.79
C VAL A 44 -2.28 -14.68 9.13
N LEU A 45 -2.05 -15.94 8.81
CA LEU A 45 -0.95 -16.40 7.98
C LEU A 45 -1.46 -16.67 6.57
N GLN A 46 -0.66 -16.33 5.56
CA GLN A 46 -1.01 -16.59 4.16
C GLN A 46 -1.21 -18.08 3.93
N GLN A 47 -2.34 -18.47 3.33
CA GLN A 47 -2.63 -19.87 3.02
C GLN A 47 -1.72 -20.45 1.93
N LYS A 48 -1.60 -21.80 1.89
CA LYS A 48 -0.86 -22.56 0.84
C LYS A 48 0.53 -21.97 0.57
N SER A 49 1.21 -21.58 1.63
CA SER A 49 2.47 -20.88 1.53
C SER A 49 3.50 -21.41 2.53
N GLU A 50 4.73 -21.03 2.30
CA GLU A 50 5.78 -21.10 3.29
C GLU A 50 5.95 -19.70 3.89
N THR A 51 5.71 -19.56 5.19
CA THR A 51 5.78 -18.29 5.91
C THR A 51 6.73 -18.41 7.09
N ALA A 52 7.40 -17.31 7.45
CA ALA A 52 8.32 -17.34 8.57
C ALA A 52 7.63 -16.97 9.90
N LEU A 53 8.05 -17.66 10.95
CA LEU A 53 8.00 -17.18 12.33
C LEU A 53 9.41 -16.75 12.73
N TRP A 54 9.54 -15.63 13.44
CA TRP A 54 10.84 -15.09 13.85
C TRP A 54 10.73 -14.30 15.13
N GLY A 55 11.85 -14.07 15.76
CA GLY A 55 11.93 -13.29 17.00
C GLY A 55 13.33 -13.30 17.59
N TRP A 56 13.35 -13.09 18.89
CA TRP A 56 14.58 -13.03 19.67
C TRP A 56 14.49 -13.99 20.85
N SER A 57 15.64 -14.52 21.29
CA SER A 57 15.80 -15.30 22.52
C SER A 57 17.27 -15.28 22.94
N ASN A 58 17.66 -16.06 23.96
CA ASN A 58 19.07 -16.19 24.30
C ASN A 58 19.87 -16.78 23.12
N PRO A 59 21.12 -16.33 22.89
CA PRO A 59 22.01 -17.01 21.96
C PRO A 59 22.12 -18.51 22.26
N ALA A 60 22.07 -19.33 21.22
CA ALA A 60 22.07 -20.78 21.27
C ALA A 60 20.85 -21.44 21.98
N GLU A 61 19.84 -20.67 22.35
CA GLU A 61 18.57 -21.21 22.85
C GLU A 61 17.85 -21.99 21.75
N LYS A 62 17.44 -23.22 22.07
CA LYS A 62 16.64 -24.04 21.16
C LYS A 62 15.14 -23.81 21.41
N ILE A 63 14.44 -23.40 20.38
CA ILE A 63 13.02 -23.09 20.40
C ILE A 63 12.28 -24.16 19.63
N TYR A 64 11.31 -24.80 20.28
CA TYR A 64 10.39 -25.77 19.69
C TYR A 64 9.11 -25.09 19.31
N ILE A 65 8.63 -25.31 18.09
CA ILE A 65 7.40 -24.72 17.56
C ILE A 65 6.43 -25.85 17.22
N THR A 66 5.19 -25.73 17.71
CA THR A 66 4.13 -26.69 17.41
C THR A 66 2.92 -25.96 16.86
N THR A 67 2.43 -26.41 15.70
CA THR A 67 1.25 -25.88 15.04
C THR A 67 0.06 -26.81 15.24
N SER A 68 -1.13 -26.27 15.55
CA SER A 68 -2.32 -27.10 15.86
C SER A 68 -3.06 -27.60 14.63
N TRP A 69 -2.77 -27.10 13.42
CA TRP A 69 -3.48 -27.56 12.21
C TRP A 69 -3.00 -28.90 11.68
N ASP A 70 -1.79 -29.32 12.01
CA ASP A 70 -1.19 -30.59 11.60
C ASP A 70 -0.44 -31.30 12.74
N ASN A 71 -0.38 -30.66 13.93
CA ASN A 71 0.41 -31.09 15.09
C ASN A 71 1.91 -31.25 14.75
N HIS A 72 2.38 -30.57 13.70
CA HIS A 72 3.78 -30.60 13.32
C HIS A 72 4.64 -29.93 14.40
N LYS A 73 5.76 -30.57 14.71
CA LYS A 73 6.75 -30.05 15.66
C LYS A 73 8.06 -29.80 14.92
N ASP A 74 8.52 -28.59 15.01
CA ASP A 74 9.78 -28.17 14.43
C ASP A 74 10.64 -27.45 15.49
N SER A 75 11.91 -27.18 15.18
CA SER A 75 12.76 -26.45 16.09
C SER A 75 13.79 -25.61 15.36
N VAL A 76 14.18 -24.52 16.01
CA VAL A 76 15.24 -23.62 15.55
C VAL A 76 16.12 -23.22 16.73
N THR A 77 17.39 -22.97 16.47
CA THR A 77 18.32 -22.44 17.47
C THR A 77 18.62 -20.99 17.17
N ALA A 78 18.53 -20.12 18.17
CA ALA A 78 18.88 -18.72 18.04
C ALA A 78 20.36 -18.56 17.75
N ASP A 79 20.69 -17.64 16.87
CA ASP A 79 22.07 -17.35 16.49
C ASP A 79 22.83 -16.54 17.55
N GLY A 80 24.12 -16.27 17.31
CA GLY A 80 24.97 -15.47 18.21
C GLY A 80 24.51 -14.02 18.39
N THR A 81 23.58 -13.53 17.56
CA THR A 81 22.95 -12.20 17.67
C THR A 81 21.59 -12.24 18.36
N ALA A 82 21.28 -13.36 19.02
CA ALA A 82 20.02 -13.58 19.73
C ALA A 82 18.76 -13.58 18.82
N ARG A 83 18.91 -13.86 17.52
CA ARG A 83 17.82 -13.93 16.54
C ARG A 83 17.54 -15.36 16.13
N TRP A 84 16.29 -15.63 15.85
CA TRP A 84 15.87 -16.91 15.26
C TRP A 84 14.81 -16.68 14.18
N LYS A 85 14.76 -17.57 13.20
CA LYS A 85 13.77 -17.60 12.14
C LYS A 85 13.53 -19.04 11.72
N LEU A 86 12.27 -19.43 11.63
CA LEU A 86 11.84 -20.74 11.14
C LEU A 86 10.72 -20.55 10.12
N ASN A 87 10.84 -21.19 8.98
CA ASN A 87 9.75 -21.25 7.99
C ASN A 87 8.81 -22.41 8.32
N ILE A 88 7.52 -22.13 8.32
CA ILE A 88 6.46 -23.11 8.53
C ILE A 88 5.55 -23.16 7.28
N LYS A 89 4.99 -24.34 7.02
CA LYS A 89 4.03 -24.53 5.93
C LYS A 89 2.61 -24.29 6.44
N THR A 90 1.84 -23.51 5.70
CA THR A 90 0.44 -23.25 6.00
C THR A 90 -0.47 -24.05 5.07
N PRO A 91 -1.52 -24.69 5.60
CA PRO A 91 -2.52 -25.41 4.80
C PRO A 91 -3.44 -24.46 4.02
N GLU A 92 -4.56 -24.99 3.52
CA GLU A 92 -5.69 -24.21 3.04
C GLU A 92 -6.30 -23.34 4.15
N ALA A 93 -7.05 -22.31 3.73
CA ALA A 93 -7.71 -21.39 4.64
C ALA A 93 -8.55 -22.10 5.71
N GLY A 94 -8.48 -21.60 6.94
CA GLY A 94 -9.20 -22.17 8.08
C GLY A 94 -8.80 -21.56 9.40
N GLY A 95 -9.19 -22.21 10.48
CA GLY A 95 -8.95 -21.78 11.86
C GLY A 95 -10.23 -21.66 12.67
N PRO A 96 -10.15 -21.21 13.94
CA PRO A 96 -8.92 -20.73 14.61
C PRO A 96 -7.97 -21.85 15.03
N TYR A 97 -6.70 -21.55 14.93
CA TYR A 97 -5.59 -22.42 15.34
C TYR A 97 -4.76 -21.81 16.47
N THR A 98 -3.84 -22.60 17.01
CA THR A 98 -2.83 -22.17 17.96
C THR A 98 -1.43 -22.49 17.44
N ILE A 99 -0.44 -21.68 17.87
CA ILE A 99 0.98 -21.94 17.66
C ILE A 99 1.65 -21.86 19.02
N THR A 100 2.31 -22.93 19.46
CA THR A 100 3.05 -22.97 20.72
C THR A 100 4.54 -22.86 20.43
N LEU A 101 5.20 -21.88 21.03
CA LEU A 101 6.65 -21.72 21.02
C LEU A 101 7.18 -22.04 22.42
N LYS A 102 8.10 -22.98 22.52
CA LYS A 102 8.67 -23.45 23.80
C LYS A 102 10.18 -23.41 23.76
N GLY A 103 10.76 -22.60 24.59
CA GLY A 103 12.17 -22.52 24.93
C GLY A 103 12.31 -22.43 26.44
N GLU A 104 13.05 -21.48 26.97
CA GLU A 104 13.12 -21.17 28.40
C GLU A 104 11.78 -20.68 28.96
N ASN A 105 11.01 -19.97 28.15
CA ASN A 105 9.60 -19.69 28.41
C ASN A 105 8.70 -20.38 27.38
N THR A 106 7.40 -20.30 27.60
CA THR A 106 6.40 -20.78 26.64
C THR A 106 5.50 -19.62 26.22
N ILE A 107 5.34 -19.44 24.91
CA ILE A 107 4.35 -18.53 24.31
C ILE A 107 3.33 -19.38 23.56
N VAL A 108 2.05 -19.14 23.82
CA VAL A 108 0.95 -19.73 23.05
C VAL A 108 0.28 -18.58 22.29
N LEU A 109 0.34 -18.65 20.96
CA LEU A 109 -0.40 -17.75 20.10
C LEU A 109 -1.76 -18.34 19.81
N GLU A 110 -2.81 -17.57 20.07
CA GLU A 110 -4.20 -18.02 20.03
C GLU A 110 -4.97 -17.31 18.91
N ASN A 111 -6.07 -17.93 18.47
CA ASN A 111 -6.99 -17.41 17.47
C ASN A 111 -6.28 -17.07 16.14
N ILE A 112 -5.35 -17.95 15.74
CA ILE A 112 -4.61 -17.82 14.49
C ILE A 112 -5.51 -18.30 13.36
N MET A 113 -5.66 -17.47 12.33
CA MET A 113 -6.35 -17.85 11.11
C MET A 113 -5.35 -18.11 9.98
N ILE A 114 -5.73 -18.93 9.02
CA ILE A 114 -5.03 -19.12 7.76
C ILE A 114 -5.94 -18.62 6.65
N GLY A 115 -5.43 -17.74 5.79
CA GLY A 115 -6.23 -17.08 4.76
C GLY A 115 -5.39 -16.18 3.86
N GLU A 116 -5.94 -15.05 3.45
CA GLU A 116 -5.30 -14.09 2.56
C GLU A 116 -4.75 -12.89 3.34
N VAL A 117 -3.49 -12.52 3.07
CA VAL A 117 -2.81 -11.40 3.73
C VAL A 117 -2.42 -10.33 2.71
N TRP A 118 -2.95 -9.13 2.87
CA TRP A 118 -2.69 -8.01 1.97
C TRP A 118 -2.05 -6.82 2.69
N VAL A 119 -1.03 -6.22 2.07
CA VAL A 119 -0.46 -4.95 2.51
C VAL A 119 -1.22 -3.80 1.85
N CYS A 120 -1.69 -2.85 2.66
CA CYS A 120 -2.41 -1.66 2.21
C CYS A 120 -1.59 -0.43 2.58
N SER A 121 -1.03 0.27 1.58
CA SER A 121 -0.09 1.35 1.82
C SER A 121 -0.36 2.57 0.92
N GLY A 122 0.29 3.68 1.21
CA GLY A 122 0.13 4.94 0.51
C GLY A 122 0.07 6.15 1.43
N GLN A 123 -0.65 7.18 1.00
CA GLN A 123 -0.80 8.42 1.77
C GLN A 123 -2.22 8.63 2.30
N SER A 124 -2.61 9.86 2.56
CA SER A 124 -3.90 10.22 3.22
C SER A 124 -5.13 9.56 2.59
N ASN A 125 -5.19 9.41 1.28
CA ASN A 125 -6.32 8.77 0.61
C ASN A 125 -6.44 7.26 0.91
N MET A 126 -5.32 6.57 1.23
CA MET A 126 -5.33 5.23 1.80
C MET A 126 -5.63 5.26 3.31
N GLU A 127 -5.09 6.24 4.04
CA GLU A 127 -5.16 6.32 5.50
C GLU A 127 -6.55 6.67 6.03
N TRP A 128 -7.34 7.50 5.32
CA TRP A 128 -8.57 8.09 5.82
C TRP A 128 -9.56 7.05 6.37
N SER A 129 -10.18 7.42 7.50
CA SER A 129 -10.97 6.56 8.37
C SER A 129 -12.21 7.30 8.92
N SER A 130 -12.86 6.74 9.95
CA SER A 130 -13.90 7.41 10.70
C SER A 130 -13.44 8.68 11.42
N ILE A 131 -12.14 8.78 11.73
CA ILE A 131 -11.56 9.98 12.37
C ILE A 131 -11.68 11.20 11.45
N GLN A 132 -11.55 11.03 10.14
CA GLN A 132 -11.77 12.08 9.14
C GLN A 132 -13.26 12.25 8.77
N LYS A 133 -14.15 11.69 9.57
CA LYS A 133 -15.61 11.79 9.39
C LYS A 133 -16.11 11.24 8.05
N LEU A 134 -15.46 10.18 7.54
CA LEU A 134 -15.96 9.46 6.38
C LEU A 134 -17.28 8.76 6.72
N GLN A 135 -18.41 9.26 6.16
CA GLN A 135 -19.74 8.74 6.49
C GLN A 135 -19.87 7.25 6.16
N GLN A 136 -19.36 6.81 5.02
CA GLN A 136 -19.42 5.40 4.59
C GLN A 136 -18.85 4.43 5.63
N ILE A 137 -17.73 4.79 6.29
CA ILE A 137 -17.13 3.93 7.30
C ILE A 137 -17.82 4.07 8.66
N ILE A 138 -18.34 5.25 8.98
CA ILE A 138 -19.15 5.50 10.20
C ILE A 138 -20.41 4.64 10.15
N ASP A 139 -21.13 4.63 9.04
CA ASP A 139 -22.35 3.83 8.83
C ASP A 139 -22.03 2.31 8.85
N GLU A 140 -20.84 1.92 8.42
CA GLU A 140 -20.40 0.52 8.40
C GLU A 140 -20.02 0.00 9.80
N MET A 141 -19.48 0.85 10.69
CA MET A 141 -18.95 0.44 11.99
C MET A 141 -19.90 -0.46 12.81
N PRO A 142 -21.20 -0.15 12.96
CA PRO A 142 -22.12 -1.02 13.71
C PRO A 142 -22.27 -2.43 13.14
N HIS A 143 -21.97 -2.61 11.86
CA HIS A 143 -22.12 -3.87 11.12
C HIS A 143 -20.77 -4.57 10.85
N SER A 144 -19.67 -4.06 11.40
CA SER A 144 -18.30 -4.48 11.07
C SER A 144 -17.81 -5.72 11.82
N GLN A 145 -18.62 -6.28 12.73
CA GLN A 145 -18.21 -7.49 13.46
C GLN A 145 -18.05 -8.69 12.51
N ASN A 146 -16.82 -9.14 12.34
CA ASN A 146 -16.50 -10.29 11.47
C ASN A 146 -15.24 -11.01 11.94
N ASN A 147 -15.41 -12.25 12.41
CA ASN A 147 -14.31 -13.06 12.89
C ASN A 147 -13.33 -13.54 11.81
N ASN A 148 -13.65 -13.38 10.55
CA ASN A 148 -12.80 -13.75 9.41
C ASN A 148 -12.08 -12.55 8.79
N ILE A 149 -12.21 -11.35 9.37
CA ILE A 149 -11.43 -10.18 8.96
C ILE A 149 -10.50 -9.78 10.10
N ARG A 150 -9.22 -9.62 9.79
CA ARG A 150 -8.21 -9.19 10.74
C ARG A 150 -7.53 -7.92 10.26
N LEU A 151 -7.33 -7.02 11.18
CA LEU A 151 -6.82 -5.68 10.94
C LEU A 151 -5.52 -5.48 11.72
N PHE A 152 -4.45 -5.08 11.03
CA PHE A 152 -3.20 -4.66 11.66
C PHE A 152 -2.89 -3.22 11.24
N HIS A 153 -2.87 -2.31 12.20
CA HIS A 153 -2.51 -0.91 11.94
C HIS A 153 -1.07 -0.68 12.39
N VAL A 154 -0.20 -0.37 11.44
CA VAL A 154 1.20 -0.04 11.69
C VAL A 154 1.29 1.38 12.23
N ALA A 155 1.94 1.56 13.38
CA ALA A 155 2.20 2.89 13.92
C ALA A 155 3.15 3.68 13.01
N LYS A 156 2.86 4.97 12.84
CA LYS A 156 3.68 5.86 12.03
C LYS A 156 5.02 6.10 12.69
N THR A 157 6.06 5.63 12.06
CA THR A 157 7.44 5.79 12.54
C THR A 157 8.42 5.82 11.37
N THR A 158 9.61 6.33 11.61
CA THR A 158 10.68 6.43 10.62
C THR A 158 11.98 5.91 11.17
N SER A 159 12.84 5.42 10.28
CA SER A 159 14.20 5.06 10.65
C SER A 159 15.17 5.27 9.47
N PRO A 160 16.39 5.76 9.72
CA PRO A 160 17.44 5.80 8.70
C PRO A 160 17.96 4.40 8.33
N TYR A 161 17.65 3.37 9.15
CA TYR A 161 18.09 2.00 8.97
C TYR A 161 16.92 1.02 9.05
N PRO A 162 16.97 -0.14 8.34
CA PRO A 162 15.98 -1.19 8.45
C PRO A 162 15.75 -1.64 9.89
N GLN A 163 14.49 -1.81 10.27
CA GLN A 163 14.06 -2.22 11.60
C GLN A 163 13.52 -3.64 11.60
N ASP A 164 13.78 -4.39 12.68
CA ASP A 164 13.25 -5.75 12.86
C ASP A 164 11.92 -5.77 13.63
N TYR A 165 11.56 -4.66 14.23
CA TYR A 165 10.37 -4.50 15.07
C TYR A 165 9.38 -3.55 14.42
N ILE A 166 8.10 -3.86 14.58
CA ILE A 166 7.00 -3.00 14.11
C ILE A 166 6.00 -2.80 15.24
N GLU A 167 5.59 -1.56 15.45
CA GLU A 167 4.57 -1.24 16.43
C GLU A 167 3.18 -1.37 15.84
N GLY A 168 2.30 -2.08 16.55
CA GLY A 168 0.93 -2.37 16.13
C GLY A 168 0.38 -3.59 16.87
N SER A 169 -0.86 -3.95 16.57
CA SER A 169 -1.47 -5.17 17.08
C SER A 169 -2.56 -5.67 16.14
N TRP A 170 -2.72 -6.97 16.06
CA TRP A 170 -3.82 -7.61 15.36
C TRP A 170 -5.13 -7.40 16.10
N LYS A 171 -6.17 -7.01 15.38
CA LYS A 171 -7.53 -6.88 15.88
C LYS A 171 -8.50 -7.69 15.02
N VAL A 172 -9.44 -8.34 15.67
CA VAL A 172 -10.61 -8.90 14.99
C VAL A 172 -11.47 -7.73 14.53
N SER A 173 -12.02 -7.80 13.33
CA SER A 173 -12.89 -6.75 12.82
C SER A 173 -14.11 -6.54 13.72
N GLY A 174 -14.42 -5.31 14.02
CA GLY A 174 -15.54 -4.85 14.85
C GLY A 174 -15.51 -3.34 15.00
N PRO A 175 -16.52 -2.72 15.63
CA PRO A 175 -16.66 -1.27 15.73
C PRO A 175 -15.40 -0.57 16.27
N ASP A 176 -14.84 -1.08 17.37
CA ASP A 176 -13.65 -0.49 18.01
C ASP A 176 -12.38 -0.69 17.17
N ALA A 177 -12.24 -1.84 16.52
CA ALA A 177 -11.11 -2.12 15.65
C ALA A 177 -11.11 -1.25 14.41
N LEU A 178 -12.31 -0.89 13.94
CA LEU A 178 -12.50 -0.08 12.73
C LEU A 178 -12.31 1.41 12.97
N LYS A 179 -12.44 1.86 14.22
CA LYS A 179 -12.20 3.25 14.59
C LYS A 179 -10.74 3.62 14.29
N GLY A 180 -10.55 4.56 13.38
CA GLY A 180 -9.21 4.99 12.95
C GLY A 180 -8.52 4.05 11.96
N PHE A 181 -9.13 2.96 11.55
CA PHE A 181 -8.56 2.07 10.53
C PHE A 181 -8.92 2.54 9.11
N SER A 182 -8.02 2.32 8.14
CA SER A 182 -8.22 2.66 6.73
C SER A 182 -9.55 2.17 6.18
N ALA A 183 -10.39 3.08 5.68
CA ALA A 183 -11.66 2.73 5.06
C ALA A 183 -11.45 1.90 3.78
N VAL A 184 -10.46 2.28 2.94
CA VAL A 184 -10.15 1.55 1.70
C VAL A 184 -9.69 0.12 2.03
N ALA A 185 -8.75 -0.04 2.97
CA ALA A 185 -8.25 -1.35 3.35
C ALA A 185 -9.36 -2.25 3.93
N TYR A 186 -10.22 -1.69 4.77
CA TYR A 186 -11.34 -2.44 5.34
C TYR A 186 -12.35 -2.90 4.30
N PHE A 187 -12.85 -1.99 3.45
CA PHE A 187 -13.84 -2.37 2.43
C PHE A 187 -13.25 -3.35 1.40
N PHE A 188 -11.96 -3.23 1.09
CA PHE A 188 -11.24 -4.20 0.27
C PHE A 188 -11.23 -5.59 0.93
N ALA A 189 -10.86 -5.68 2.20
CA ALA A 189 -10.86 -6.94 2.95
C ALA A 189 -12.27 -7.55 3.05
N LYS A 190 -13.28 -6.71 3.30
CA LYS A 190 -14.69 -7.14 3.40
C LYS A 190 -15.16 -7.78 2.11
N GLU A 191 -14.90 -7.14 0.96
CA GLU A 191 -15.30 -7.67 -0.35
C GLU A 191 -14.57 -8.99 -0.67
N LEU A 192 -13.25 -9.05 -0.43
CA LEU A 192 -12.50 -10.29 -0.63
C LEU A 192 -13.02 -11.41 0.28
N GLN A 193 -13.24 -11.13 1.57
CA GLN A 193 -13.75 -12.13 2.51
C GLN A 193 -15.11 -12.70 2.08
N GLN A 194 -16.00 -11.82 1.63
CA GLN A 194 -17.32 -12.23 1.16
C GLN A 194 -17.27 -13.09 -0.09
N LYS A 195 -16.41 -12.74 -1.06
CA LYS A 195 -16.32 -13.43 -2.36
C LYS A 195 -15.51 -14.73 -2.30
N LEU A 196 -14.44 -14.75 -1.50
CA LEU A 196 -13.57 -15.92 -1.38
C LEU A 196 -14.04 -16.88 -0.28
N ASN A 197 -14.85 -16.38 0.67
CA ASN A 197 -15.29 -17.13 1.85
C ASN A 197 -14.11 -17.72 2.67
N VAL A 198 -13.02 -16.97 2.79
CA VAL A 198 -11.82 -17.32 3.56
C VAL A 198 -11.47 -16.17 4.52
N PRO A 199 -10.69 -16.43 5.58
CA PRO A 199 -10.14 -15.34 6.40
C PRO A 199 -9.29 -14.38 5.57
N VAL A 200 -9.44 -13.07 5.83
CA VAL A 200 -8.67 -12.02 5.14
C VAL A 200 -8.06 -11.08 6.17
N ALA A 201 -6.78 -10.84 6.06
CA ALA A 201 -6.06 -9.84 6.82
C ALA A 201 -5.60 -8.68 5.94
N VAL A 202 -5.70 -7.47 6.48
CA VAL A 202 -5.14 -6.27 5.90
C VAL A 202 -4.20 -5.58 6.89
N ILE A 203 -2.97 -5.33 6.43
CA ILE A 203 -1.94 -4.61 7.16
C ILE A 203 -1.90 -3.20 6.60
N ASN A 204 -2.46 -2.24 7.34
CA ASN A 204 -2.45 -0.83 6.94
C ASN A 204 -1.13 -0.18 7.37
N THR A 205 -0.31 0.18 6.39
CA THR A 205 0.95 0.90 6.55
C THR A 205 0.94 2.14 5.67
N SER A 206 0.09 3.13 6.00
CA SER A 206 -0.09 4.38 5.26
C SER A 206 0.21 5.60 6.12
N TRP A 207 0.65 6.69 5.47
CA TRP A 207 0.94 7.95 6.15
C TRP A 207 0.59 9.15 5.26
N GLY A 208 -0.38 9.95 5.70
CA GLY A 208 -0.86 11.12 4.95
C GLY A 208 0.24 12.11 4.62
N GLY A 209 0.23 12.62 3.39
CA GLY A 209 1.17 13.61 2.87
C GLY A 209 2.48 13.06 2.32
N THR A 210 2.81 11.80 2.57
CA THR A 210 4.11 11.24 2.18
C THR A 210 4.28 11.11 0.67
N PRO A 211 5.46 11.47 0.13
CA PRO A 211 5.86 11.16 -1.25
C PRO A 211 6.37 9.72 -1.34
N ALA A 212 6.42 9.17 -2.56
CA ALA A 212 6.80 7.77 -2.79
C ALA A 212 8.27 7.47 -2.45
N GLU A 213 9.13 8.46 -2.43
CA GLU A 213 10.56 8.34 -2.07
C GLU A 213 10.75 7.73 -0.69
N THR A 214 9.94 8.13 0.31
CA THR A 214 10.10 7.61 1.67
C THR A 214 9.72 6.13 1.81
N TRP A 215 8.94 5.60 0.85
CA TRP A 215 8.52 4.19 0.76
C TRP A 215 9.41 3.34 -0.14
N THR A 216 10.38 3.97 -0.81
CA THR A 216 11.36 3.31 -1.69
C THR A 216 12.68 3.17 -0.94
N PRO A 217 13.37 2.00 -0.97
CA PRO A 217 14.68 1.87 -0.35
C PRO A 217 15.63 3.00 -0.75
N ALA A 218 16.32 3.58 0.22
CA ALA A 218 17.12 4.80 0.02
C ALA A 218 18.20 4.65 -1.07
N GLU A 219 18.86 3.49 -1.14
CA GLU A 219 19.88 3.20 -2.14
C GLU A 219 19.32 3.20 -3.58
N LYS A 220 18.06 2.84 -3.75
CA LYS A 220 17.39 2.84 -5.07
C LYS A 220 17.09 4.25 -5.56
N VAL A 221 16.78 5.14 -4.66
CA VAL A 221 16.57 6.56 -4.98
C VAL A 221 17.92 7.27 -5.13
N ASN A 222 18.82 7.11 -4.18
CA ASN A 222 20.06 7.88 -4.10
C ASN A 222 21.09 7.50 -5.19
N ASN A 223 21.12 6.24 -5.63
CA ASN A 223 22.02 5.76 -6.68
C ASN A 223 21.48 6.05 -8.10
N ASN A 224 20.26 6.57 -8.24
CA ASN A 224 19.70 7.03 -9.52
C ASN A 224 19.70 8.56 -9.55
N GLU A 225 20.54 9.14 -10.40
CA GLU A 225 20.74 10.59 -10.47
C GLU A 225 19.44 11.39 -10.69
N VAL A 226 18.52 10.87 -11.50
CA VAL A 226 17.24 11.51 -11.78
C VAL A 226 16.33 11.48 -10.55
N LEU A 227 16.23 10.32 -9.89
CA LEU A 227 15.41 10.17 -8.70
C LEU A 227 16.00 10.91 -7.49
N ALA A 228 17.33 10.94 -7.35
CA ALA A 228 18.00 11.69 -6.29
C ALA A 228 17.74 13.20 -6.42
N ARG A 229 17.83 13.73 -7.63
CA ARG A 229 17.48 15.15 -7.90
C ARG A 229 16.01 15.43 -7.60
N SER A 230 15.12 14.53 -7.99
CA SER A 230 13.68 14.66 -7.71
C SER A 230 13.42 14.65 -6.18
N ALA A 231 14.02 13.72 -5.46
CA ALA A 231 13.90 13.63 -4.00
C ALA A 231 14.42 14.88 -3.28
N ALA A 232 15.49 15.50 -3.77
CA ALA A 232 16.05 16.75 -3.23
C ALA A 232 15.09 17.95 -3.38
N MET A 233 14.13 17.89 -4.28
CA MET A 233 13.10 18.94 -4.45
C MET A 233 11.93 18.80 -3.48
N GLN A 234 11.82 17.69 -2.76
CA GLN A 234 10.78 17.49 -1.75
C GLN A 234 10.98 18.43 -0.57
N LYS A 235 9.94 19.18 -0.23
CA LYS A 235 9.97 20.12 0.91
C LYS A 235 9.82 19.35 2.22
N THR A 236 10.78 19.50 3.12
CA THR A 236 10.69 18.97 4.48
C THR A 236 9.57 19.65 5.25
N VAL A 237 8.73 18.87 5.89
CA VAL A 237 7.65 19.33 6.77
C VAL A 237 7.64 18.50 8.06
N PRO A 238 7.11 19.05 9.18
CA PRO A 238 7.13 18.33 10.45
C PRO A 238 6.11 17.18 10.56
N TRP A 239 5.16 17.08 9.62
CA TRP A 239 3.98 16.20 9.74
C TRP A 239 4.18 14.81 9.13
N TRP A 240 5.10 14.68 8.16
CA TRP A 240 5.40 13.42 7.48
C TRP A 240 6.83 13.39 6.95
N PRO A 241 7.42 12.18 6.80
CA PRO A 241 8.76 12.03 6.24
C PRO A 241 8.76 12.25 4.73
N VAL A 242 9.86 12.82 4.23
CA VAL A 242 10.14 12.95 2.79
C VAL A 242 11.45 12.28 2.39
N THR A 243 12.31 11.95 3.38
CA THR A 243 13.61 11.33 3.13
C THR A 243 13.45 9.94 2.55
N PRO A 244 14.16 9.61 1.46
CA PRO A 244 14.12 8.28 0.85
C PRO A 244 14.37 7.15 1.85
N GLY A 245 13.53 6.13 1.81
CA GLY A 245 13.68 4.91 2.60
C GLY A 245 13.22 4.98 4.05
N TYR A 246 12.92 6.17 4.62
CA TYR A 246 12.68 6.28 6.06
C TYR A 246 11.39 5.57 6.51
N ALA A 247 10.30 5.70 5.78
CA ALA A 247 9.09 4.93 6.06
C ALA A 247 9.24 3.45 5.65
N TYR A 248 9.93 3.18 4.54
CA TYR A 248 10.25 1.82 4.12
C TYR A 248 10.98 1.05 5.24
N ASN A 249 12.04 1.61 5.80
CA ASN A 249 12.86 0.96 6.81
C ASN A 249 12.09 0.63 8.11
N ALA A 250 11.14 1.47 8.50
CA ALA A 250 10.43 1.32 9.77
C ALA A 250 9.04 0.68 9.65
N MET A 251 8.38 0.79 8.49
CA MET A 251 6.98 0.41 8.34
C MET A 251 6.76 -0.70 7.29
N ILE A 252 7.72 -0.93 6.37
CA ILE A 252 7.66 -1.98 5.35
C ILE A 252 8.66 -3.09 5.65
N TYR A 253 9.92 -2.75 5.89
CA TYR A 253 10.99 -3.72 6.11
C TYR A 253 10.68 -4.76 7.20
N PRO A 254 10.09 -4.40 8.36
CA PRO A 254 9.73 -5.38 9.39
C PRO A 254 8.68 -6.42 8.95
N LEU A 255 7.97 -6.19 7.85
CA LEU A 255 6.96 -7.09 7.31
C LEU A 255 7.52 -8.12 6.33
N LEU A 256 8.76 -7.95 5.85
CA LEU A 256 9.33 -8.74 4.74
C LEU A 256 9.42 -10.25 5.00
N ASN A 257 9.42 -10.66 6.25
CA ASN A 257 9.41 -12.09 6.61
C ASN A 257 8.01 -12.72 6.53
N LEU A 258 6.95 -11.89 6.48
CA LEU A 258 5.58 -12.39 6.40
C LEU A 258 5.23 -12.71 4.93
N SER A 259 4.68 -13.88 4.68
CA SER A 259 4.15 -14.19 3.35
C SER A 259 2.85 -13.40 3.10
N ILE A 260 2.73 -12.79 1.91
CA ILE A 260 1.57 -11.97 1.55
C ILE A 260 0.97 -12.42 0.21
N ALA A 261 -0.33 -12.18 0.01
CA ALA A 261 -1.01 -12.37 -1.26
C ALA A 261 -0.65 -11.26 -2.26
N GLY A 262 -0.62 -10.03 -1.81
CA GLY A 262 -0.34 -8.86 -2.65
C GLY A 262 -0.35 -7.55 -1.87
N ALA A 263 -0.26 -6.44 -2.60
CA ALA A 263 -0.33 -5.10 -2.05
C ALA A 263 -1.35 -4.23 -2.80
N ILE A 264 -2.00 -3.32 -2.07
CA ILE A 264 -2.78 -2.23 -2.65
C ILE A 264 -2.19 -0.87 -2.24
N TRP A 265 -2.23 0.10 -3.17
CA TRP A 265 -1.56 1.39 -3.00
C TRP A 265 -2.45 2.56 -3.42
N TYR A 266 -2.48 3.62 -2.61
CA TYR A 266 -3.17 4.85 -2.98
C TYR A 266 -2.34 6.07 -2.58
N GLN A 267 -1.59 6.61 -3.55
CA GLN A 267 -0.66 7.72 -3.37
C GLN A 267 -0.33 8.34 -4.74
N GLY A 268 0.17 9.54 -4.77
CA GLY A 268 0.64 10.27 -5.94
C GLY A 268 0.62 11.77 -5.72
N GLU A 269 -0.30 12.27 -4.90
CA GLU A 269 -0.49 13.69 -4.63
C GLU A 269 0.76 14.32 -3.97
N GLY A 270 1.49 13.55 -3.14
CA GLY A 270 2.76 13.97 -2.53
C GLY A 270 3.92 14.16 -3.51
N ASN A 271 3.76 13.73 -4.78
CA ASN A 271 4.80 13.82 -5.81
C ASN A 271 4.50 14.85 -6.92
N THR A 272 3.47 15.68 -6.74
CA THR A 272 3.07 16.68 -7.75
C THR A 272 4.14 17.76 -8.00
N ALA A 273 5.09 17.96 -7.10
CA ALA A 273 6.23 18.85 -7.31
C ALA A 273 7.18 18.35 -8.43
N MET A 274 7.29 17.03 -8.62
CA MET A 274 8.18 16.39 -9.61
C MET A 274 7.42 15.31 -10.40
N PRO A 275 6.38 15.67 -11.16
CA PRO A 275 5.48 14.70 -11.77
C PRO A 275 6.13 13.80 -12.82
N PHE A 276 7.14 14.31 -13.57
CA PHE A 276 7.76 13.57 -14.68
C PHE A 276 8.57 12.35 -14.24
N THR A 277 9.08 12.34 -13.02
CA THR A 277 9.89 11.23 -12.48
C THR A 277 9.08 10.19 -11.74
N TYR A 278 7.80 10.48 -11.50
CA TYR A 278 6.96 9.63 -10.64
C TYR A 278 6.80 8.20 -11.18
N GLY A 279 6.62 8.02 -12.50
CA GLY A 279 6.48 6.68 -13.08
C GLY A 279 7.72 5.81 -12.88
N GLN A 280 8.92 6.38 -13.02
CA GLN A 280 10.18 5.70 -12.76
C GLN A 280 10.32 5.35 -11.26
N LEU A 281 10.06 6.31 -10.37
CA LEU A 281 10.14 6.13 -8.93
C LEU A 281 9.16 5.05 -8.45
N PHE A 282 7.91 5.10 -8.89
CA PHE A 282 6.88 4.16 -8.49
C PHE A 282 7.15 2.75 -9.01
N SER A 283 7.67 2.64 -10.24
CA SER A 283 8.13 1.35 -10.78
C SER A 283 9.28 0.76 -9.95
N GLU A 284 10.27 1.59 -9.60
CA GLU A 284 11.41 1.17 -8.77
C GLU A 284 10.94 0.73 -7.36
N MET A 285 9.99 1.45 -6.75
CA MET A 285 9.41 1.09 -5.47
C MET A 285 8.77 -0.31 -5.52
N ILE A 286 7.89 -0.56 -6.51
CA ILE A 286 7.21 -1.85 -6.66
C ILE A 286 8.22 -2.98 -6.85
N GLN A 287 9.19 -2.79 -7.75
CA GLN A 287 10.23 -3.79 -8.01
C GLN A 287 11.10 -4.06 -6.78
N SER A 288 11.44 -3.00 -6.02
CA SER A 288 12.21 -3.12 -4.79
C SER A 288 11.46 -3.91 -3.72
N TRP A 289 10.16 -3.66 -3.55
CA TRP A 289 9.33 -4.43 -2.62
C TRP A 289 9.27 -5.90 -3.03
N ARG A 290 9.01 -6.20 -4.30
CA ARG A 290 8.98 -7.57 -4.83
C ARG A 290 10.30 -8.30 -4.63
N ALA A 291 11.42 -7.63 -4.92
CA ALA A 291 12.76 -8.16 -4.70
C ALA A 291 13.04 -8.46 -3.22
N ALA A 292 12.63 -7.56 -2.30
CA ALA A 292 12.81 -7.74 -0.87
C ALA A 292 11.95 -8.88 -0.31
N TRP A 293 10.71 -9.05 -0.76
CA TRP A 293 9.85 -10.19 -0.45
C TRP A 293 10.25 -11.47 -1.18
N LYS A 294 11.12 -11.39 -2.19
CA LYS A 294 11.49 -12.51 -3.10
C LYS A 294 10.26 -13.12 -3.76
N LYS A 295 9.27 -12.30 -4.09
CA LYS A 295 7.99 -12.72 -4.66
C LYS A 295 7.47 -11.65 -5.60
N ASP A 296 7.12 -12.04 -6.83
CA ASP A 296 6.44 -11.18 -7.81
C ASP A 296 4.93 -11.13 -7.52
N PHE A 297 4.58 -10.53 -6.38
CA PHE A 297 3.19 -10.43 -5.93
C PHE A 297 2.41 -9.36 -6.72
N PRO A 298 1.08 -9.51 -6.87
CA PRO A 298 0.22 -8.51 -7.50
C PRO A 298 0.23 -7.19 -6.72
N PHE A 299 0.33 -6.08 -7.47
CA PHE A 299 0.35 -4.73 -6.94
C PHE A 299 -0.73 -3.89 -7.62
N TYR A 300 -1.84 -3.62 -6.91
CA TYR A 300 -2.96 -2.85 -7.44
C TYR A 300 -2.96 -1.44 -6.84
N TYR A 301 -3.19 -0.43 -7.68
CA TYR A 301 -3.10 0.95 -7.22
C TYR A 301 -4.20 1.84 -7.78
N VAL A 302 -4.46 2.92 -7.06
CA VAL A 302 -5.44 3.92 -7.44
C VAL A 302 -4.74 5.05 -8.18
N GLN A 303 -5.23 5.39 -9.37
CA GLN A 303 -4.86 6.63 -10.04
C GLN A 303 -5.40 7.81 -9.22
N ILE A 304 -4.56 8.83 -8.97
CA ILE A 304 -4.99 9.97 -8.14
C ILE A 304 -6.26 10.64 -8.70
N ALA A 305 -7.07 11.13 -7.77
CA ALA A 305 -8.31 11.82 -8.10
C ALA A 305 -8.06 13.13 -8.87
N PRO A 306 -8.98 13.55 -9.74
CA PRO A 306 -9.04 14.93 -10.21
C PRO A 306 -9.09 15.90 -9.02
N PHE A 307 -8.15 16.85 -8.98
CA PHE A 307 -8.08 17.88 -7.95
C PHE A 307 -7.46 19.17 -8.53
N ASN A 308 -7.95 20.31 -8.11
CA ASN A 308 -7.49 21.60 -8.59
C ASN A 308 -6.15 22.00 -7.95
N TYR A 309 -5.03 21.53 -8.52
CA TYR A 309 -3.67 21.93 -8.10
C TYR A 309 -3.28 23.35 -8.57
N GLY A 310 -4.20 24.11 -9.13
CA GLY A 310 -3.92 25.39 -9.78
C GLY A 310 -3.66 25.25 -11.29
N ASN A 311 -2.95 26.20 -11.89
CA ASN A 311 -2.78 26.31 -13.34
C ASN A 311 -1.51 25.63 -13.88
N ASN A 312 -1.10 24.48 -13.32
CA ASN A 312 0.22 23.88 -13.55
C ASN A 312 0.20 22.45 -14.11
N ASN A 313 -0.94 21.89 -14.43
CA ASN A 313 -1.10 20.55 -15.01
C ASN A 313 -0.41 19.38 -14.29
N VAL A 314 0.03 19.54 -13.05
CA VAL A 314 0.82 18.50 -12.34
C VAL A 314 0.01 17.25 -12.02
N GLY A 315 -1.29 17.38 -11.71
CA GLY A 315 -2.14 16.26 -11.39
C GLY A 315 -2.35 15.28 -12.55
N ASN A 316 -2.55 15.83 -13.77
CA ASN A 316 -2.69 14.97 -14.95
C ASN A 316 -1.36 14.35 -15.38
N LEU A 317 -0.23 15.01 -15.16
CA LEU A 317 1.08 14.41 -15.40
C LEU A 317 1.32 13.22 -14.44
N ILE A 318 0.96 13.33 -13.15
CA ILE A 318 1.01 12.18 -12.24
C ILE A 318 0.11 11.05 -12.75
N ARG A 319 -1.14 11.34 -13.17
CA ARG A 319 -2.04 10.32 -13.71
C ARG A 319 -1.47 9.64 -14.96
N GLU A 320 -0.84 10.40 -15.85
CA GLU A 320 -0.11 9.85 -17.00
C GLU A 320 1.03 8.94 -16.57
N GLN A 321 1.84 9.34 -15.58
CA GLN A 321 2.93 8.52 -15.08
C GLN A 321 2.41 7.25 -14.37
N GLN A 322 1.29 7.33 -13.64
CA GLN A 322 0.64 6.16 -13.06
C GLN A 322 0.18 5.17 -14.14
N ALA A 323 -0.39 5.66 -15.26
CA ALA A 323 -0.79 4.79 -16.36
C ALA A 323 0.41 4.07 -17.01
N LYS A 324 1.59 4.69 -17.09
CA LYS A 324 2.83 4.06 -17.61
C LYS A 324 3.32 2.89 -16.76
N VAL A 325 3.00 2.87 -15.45
CA VAL A 325 3.39 1.77 -14.55
C VAL A 325 2.64 0.48 -14.86
N LEU A 326 1.53 0.52 -15.60
CA LEU A 326 0.85 -0.69 -16.10
C LEU A 326 1.72 -1.55 -17.04
N ASN A 327 2.84 -1.04 -17.54
CA ASN A 327 3.83 -1.82 -18.27
C ASN A 327 4.60 -2.84 -17.39
N LEU A 328 4.54 -2.68 -16.06
CA LEU A 328 5.07 -3.69 -15.15
C LEU A 328 4.09 -4.87 -15.05
N PRO A 329 4.58 -6.12 -15.17
CA PRO A 329 3.73 -7.30 -14.95
C PRO A 329 3.09 -7.29 -13.55
N ASN A 330 1.97 -7.99 -13.41
CA ASN A 330 1.25 -8.15 -12.14
C ASN A 330 0.90 -6.80 -11.46
N THR A 331 0.62 -5.75 -12.26
CA THR A 331 0.10 -4.47 -11.77
C THR A 331 -1.30 -4.22 -12.31
N GLY A 332 -2.09 -3.43 -11.56
CA GLY A 332 -3.41 -3.01 -11.99
C GLY A 332 -3.75 -1.63 -11.46
N MET A 333 -4.39 -0.80 -12.30
CA MET A 333 -4.73 0.58 -11.97
C MET A 333 -6.24 0.79 -11.92
N VAL A 334 -6.72 1.34 -10.83
CA VAL A 334 -8.11 1.75 -10.64
C VAL A 334 -8.26 3.24 -10.96
N VAL A 335 -9.12 3.57 -11.93
CA VAL A 335 -9.49 4.96 -12.25
C VAL A 335 -10.73 5.35 -11.45
N ILE A 336 -10.74 6.56 -10.88
CA ILE A 336 -11.78 7.01 -9.93
C ILE A 336 -12.33 8.40 -10.24
N SER A 337 -12.14 8.91 -11.46
CA SER A 337 -12.58 10.25 -11.83
C SER A 337 -14.10 10.46 -11.73
N ASP A 338 -14.88 9.40 -11.83
CA ASP A 338 -16.35 9.39 -11.64
C ASP A 338 -16.80 9.33 -10.17
N LEU A 339 -15.87 9.10 -9.23
CA LEU A 339 -16.14 9.03 -7.77
C LEU A 339 -15.80 10.32 -7.04
N VAL A 340 -15.45 11.37 -7.77
CA VAL A 340 -15.10 12.69 -7.22
C VAL A 340 -16.31 13.63 -7.30
N ASN A 341 -16.73 14.16 -6.17
CA ASN A 341 -17.86 15.09 -6.09
C ASN A 341 -17.41 16.56 -6.15
N ASP A 342 -16.19 16.85 -5.67
CA ASP A 342 -15.64 18.21 -5.60
C ASP A 342 -14.15 18.19 -5.87
N VAL A 343 -13.73 18.80 -6.99
CA VAL A 343 -12.33 18.94 -7.37
C VAL A 343 -11.53 19.91 -6.50
N LYS A 344 -12.16 20.60 -5.55
CA LYS A 344 -11.48 21.40 -4.53
C LYS A 344 -11.10 20.59 -3.30
N ASN A 345 -11.61 19.35 -3.19
CA ASN A 345 -11.26 18.42 -2.13
C ASN A 345 -10.32 17.34 -2.67
N ILE A 346 -9.06 17.35 -2.22
CA ILE A 346 -8.04 16.34 -2.59
C ILE A 346 -8.37 14.94 -2.06
N HIS A 347 -9.34 14.84 -1.15
CA HIS A 347 -9.75 13.59 -0.50
C HIS A 347 -11.19 13.22 -0.89
N PRO A 348 -11.42 12.53 -2.02
CA PRO A 348 -12.74 12.01 -2.36
C PRO A 348 -13.28 11.13 -1.24
N THR A 349 -14.55 11.37 -0.86
CA THR A 349 -15.16 10.69 0.29
C THR A 349 -15.66 9.28 -0.03
N ASN A 350 -15.81 8.94 -1.31
CA ASN A 350 -16.24 7.60 -1.72
C ASN A 350 -15.07 6.60 -1.67
N LYS A 351 -14.76 6.08 -0.47
CA LYS A 351 -13.70 5.08 -0.27
C LYS A 351 -14.18 3.66 -0.54
N LYS A 352 -15.48 3.40 -0.39
CA LYS A 352 -16.07 2.08 -0.61
C LYS A 352 -15.93 1.62 -2.06
N ASP A 353 -16.34 2.44 -3.03
CA ASP A 353 -16.27 2.04 -4.44
C ASP A 353 -14.83 1.99 -4.95
N VAL A 354 -13.93 2.83 -4.41
CA VAL A 354 -12.47 2.69 -4.66
C VAL A 354 -11.99 1.31 -4.22
N ALA A 355 -12.34 0.88 -3.01
CA ALA A 355 -11.97 -0.41 -2.47
C ALA A 355 -12.56 -1.58 -3.27
N LEU A 356 -13.83 -1.48 -3.68
CA LEU A 356 -14.49 -2.49 -4.52
C LEU A 356 -13.78 -2.65 -5.87
N ARG A 357 -13.35 -1.56 -6.51
CA ARG A 357 -12.56 -1.62 -7.76
C ARG A 357 -11.23 -2.31 -7.56
N LEU A 358 -10.53 -2.04 -6.46
CA LEU A 358 -9.29 -2.74 -6.09
C LEU A 358 -9.55 -4.23 -5.82
N ALA A 359 -10.63 -4.56 -5.10
CA ALA A 359 -11.02 -5.93 -4.83
C ALA A 359 -11.39 -6.70 -6.11
N ASN A 360 -12.07 -6.05 -7.07
CA ASN A 360 -12.39 -6.65 -8.36
C ASN A 360 -11.13 -7.00 -9.16
N TYR A 361 -10.08 -6.17 -9.11
CA TYR A 361 -8.79 -6.53 -9.68
C TYR A 361 -8.21 -7.78 -9.01
N ALA A 362 -8.19 -7.82 -7.67
CA ALA A 362 -7.68 -8.97 -6.93
C ALA A 362 -8.50 -10.24 -7.23
N LEU A 363 -9.83 -10.14 -7.23
CA LEU A 363 -10.72 -11.27 -7.54
C LEU A 363 -10.48 -11.82 -8.94
N ALA A 364 -10.33 -10.95 -9.93
CA ALA A 364 -10.13 -11.38 -11.32
C ALA A 364 -8.70 -11.89 -11.56
N GLU A 365 -7.68 -11.11 -11.22
CA GLU A 365 -6.29 -11.37 -11.64
C GLU A 365 -5.53 -12.27 -10.66
N THR A 366 -5.84 -12.20 -9.35
CA THR A 366 -5.15 -13.03 -8.33
C THR A 366 -5.92 -14.32 -8.06
N TYR A 367 -7.23 -14.25 -8.02
CA TYR A 367 -8.07 -15.39 -7.61
C TYR A 367 -8.84 -16.05 -8.75
N GLY A 368 -8.75 -15.53 -9.98
CA GLY A 368 -9.33 -16.15 -11.18
C GLY A 368 -10.85 -16.09 -11.26
N HIS A 369 -11.50 -15.19 -10.50
CA HIS A 369 -12.94 -14.99 -10.58
C HIS A 369 -13.33 -14.29 -11.88
N ASN A 370 -14.43 -14.70 -12.48
CA ASN A 370 -14.97 -14.02 -13.65
C ASN A 370 -15.70 -12.73 -13.25
N ILE A 371 -14.96 -11.61 -13.23
CA ILE A 371 -15.47 -10.27 -12.95
C ILE A 371 -15.58 -9.50 -14.26
N ALA A 372 -16.80 -9.20 -14.69
CA ALA A 372 -17.02 -8.42 -15.91
C ALA A 372 -16.58 -6.96 -15.73
N GLY A 373 -15.80 -6.41 -16.66
CA GLY A 373 -15.51 -4.99 -16.74
C GLY A 373 -14.80 -4.39 -15.52
N TYR A 374 -13.84 -5.11 -14.95
CA TYR A 374 -13.08 -4.61 -13.78
C TYR A 374 -11.92 -3.67 -14.14
N LYS A 375 -11.55 -3.58 -15.43
CA LYS A 375 -10.53 -2.67 -15.96
C LYS A 375 -11.18 -1.46 -16.60
N SER A 376 -10.71 -0.28 -16.27
CA SER A 376 -11.10 0.96 -16.96
C SER A 376 -10.60 0.96 -18.42
N PRO A 377 -11.35 1.53 -19.36
CA PRO A 377 -10.86 1.70 -20.73
C PRO A 377 -9.57 2.51 -20.76
N LEU A 378 -8.56 2.00 -21.44
CA LEU A 378 -7.26 2.63 -21.66
C LEU A 378 -7.11 2.97 -23.15
N PHE A 379 -6.63 4.17 -23.47
CA PHE A 379 -6.31 4.54 -24.83
C PHE A 379 -5.23 3.60 -25.40
N ASN A 380 -5.51 3.01 -26.56
CA ASN A 380 -4.61 2.10 -27.24
C ASN A 380 -3.97 2.79 -28.46
N ARG A 381 -4.78 3.26 -29.40
CA ARG A 381 -4.30 3.87 -30.65
C ARG A 381 -5.31 4.85 -31.22
N MET A 382 -4.85 5.73 -32.10
CA MET A 382 -5.71 6.58 -32.91
C MET A 382 -5.49 6.35 -34.40
N GLN A 383 -6.51 6.70 -35.20
CA GLN A 383 -6.46 6.72 -36.66
C GLN A 383 -7.14 7.99 -37.17
N ILE A 384 -6.45 8.78 -37.94
CA ILE A 384 -6.98 9.99 -38.54
C ILE A 384 -7.65 9.65 -39.88
N THR A 385 -8.86 10.17 -40.11
CA THR A 385 -9.62 10.00 -41.35
C THR A 385 -10.22 11.36 -41.71
N GLY A 386 -9.60 12.06 -42.64
CA GLY A 386 -9.95 13.45 -42.96
C GLY A 386 -9.80 14.35 -41.73
N ASN A 387 -10.85 15.06 -41.36
CA ASN A 387 -10.87 15.95 -40.20
C ASN A 387 -11.39 15.27 -38.93
N LYS A 388 -11.41 13.91 -38.87
CA LYS A 388 -11.87 13.13 -37.74
C LYS A 388 -10.74 12.27 -37.19
N VAL A 389 -10.76 12.03 -35.86
CA VAL A 389 -9.84 11.12 -35.18
C VAL A 389 -10.64 9.97 -34.55
N ASN A 390 -10.38 8.76 -35.03
CA ASN A 390 -10.90 7.53 -34.42
C ASN A 390 -9.98 7.11 -33.28
N LEU A 391 -10.52 6.96 -32.08
CA LEU A 391 -9.83 6.60 -30.85
C LEU A 391 -10.24 5.20 -30.43
N TYR A 392 -9.28 4.29 -30.32
CA TYR A 392 -9.49 2.90 -29.92
C TYR A 392 -8.96 2.66 -28.51
N PHE A 393 -9.66 1.78 -27.79
CA PHE A 393 -9.38 1.56 -26.38
C PHE A 393 -9.33 0.06 -26.07
N ASP A 394 -8.45 -0.31 -25.16
CA ASP A 394 -8.50 -1.59 -24.48
C ASP A 394 -9.57 -1.54 -23.38
N ASN A 395 -10.05 -2.71 -22.94
CA ASN A 395 -11.00 -2.89 -21.83
C ASN A 395 -12.39 -2.24 -22.03
N ALA A 396 -12.83 -2.06 -23.26
CA ALA A 396 -14.17 -1.57 -23.59
C ALA A 396 -14.87 -2.48 -24.63
N PRO A 397 -15.00 -3.80 -24.39
CA PRO A 397 -15.48 -4.76 -25.42
C PRO A 397 -16.93 -4.49 -25.87
N ASN A 398 -17.75 -3.91 -25.01
CA ASN A 398 -19.14 -3.57 -25.29
C ASN A 398 -19.36 -2.10 -25.66
N GLY A 399 -18.28 -1.31 -25.72
CA GLY A 399 -18.29 0.12 -26.06
C GLY A 399 -18.56 1.03 -24.87
N PHE A 400 -19.14 2.20 -25.16
CA PHE A 400 -19.18 3.32 -24.22
C PHE A 400 -20.61 3.80 -23.96
N LYS A 401 -20.80 4.47 -22.81
CA LYS A 401 -22.02 5.18 -22.41
C LYS A 401 -21.68 6.51 -21.76
N LEU A 402 -22.60 7.45 -21.76
CA LEU A 402 -22.50 8.67 -21.00
C LEU A 402 -23.12 8.43 -19.60
N ASN A 403 -22.43 8.88 -18.56
CA ASN A 403 -22.93 8.82 -17.18
C ASN A 403 -24.01 9.89 -16.94
N ALA A 404 -23.78 11.11 -17.50
CA ALA A 404 -24.70 12.22 -17.44
C ALA A 404 -24.50 13.13 -18.65
N GLY A 405 -25.53 13.97 -18.95
CA GLY A 405 -25.46 14.91 -20.04
C GLY A 405 -25.77 14.29 -21.42
N LYS A 406 -25.74 15.14 -22.44
CA LYS A 406 -26.08 14.79 -23.84
C LYS A 406 -24.85 14.57 -24.71
N ALA A 407 -23.67 15.01 -24.27
CA ALA A 407 -22.41 14.92 -25.01
C ALA A 407 -21.25 14.55 -24.06
N ALA A 408 -20.24 13.86 -24.60
CA ALA A 408 -19.00 13.60 -23.88
C ALA A 408 -18.23 14.89 -23.63
N THR A 409 -17.62 15.01 -22.45
CA THR A 409 -16.85 16.19 -22.01
C THR A 409 -15.37 15.91 -21.94
N GLU A 410 -14.54 16.92 -21.78
CA GLU A 410 -13.11 16.86 -21.55
C GLU A 410 -12.27 16.27 -22.70
N PHE A 411 -12.79 16.32 -23.93
CA PHE A 411 -12.01 15.98 -25.14
C PHE A 411 -11.59 17.25 -25.85
N TYR A 412 -10.33 17.28 -26.25
CA TYR A 412 -9.72 18.40 -26.97
C TYR A 412 -8.91 17.90 -28.18
N LEU A 413 -9.01 18.62 -29.31
CA LEU A 413 -8.26 18.37 -30.55
C LEU A 413 -7.31 19.52 -30.82
N ALA A 414 -6.14 19.19 -31.39
CA ALA A 414 -5.22 20.16 -31.93
C ALA A 414 -4.72 19.77 -33.31
N GLY A 415 -4.43 20.78 -34.14
CA GLY A 415 -3.64 20.67 -35.35
C GLY A 415 -2.13 20.78 -35.07
N ALA A 416 -1.34 20.95 -36.13
CA ALA A 416 0.11 21.15 -36.02
C ALA A 416 0.52 22.46 -35.31
N ASP A 417 -0.42 23.37 -35.12
CA ASP A 417 -0.27 24.63 -34.37
C ASP A 417 -0.26 24.41 -32.84
N GLN A 418 -0.56 23.17 -32.36
CA GLN A 418 -0.62 22.77 -30.95
C GLN A 418 -1.69 23.52 -30.14
N VAL A 419 -2.67 24.17 -30.81
CA VAL A 419 -3.78 24.84 -30.11
C VAL A 419 -4.91 23.87 -29.91
N PHE A 420 -5.18 23.55 -28.66
CA PHE A 420 -6.26 22.62 -28.27
C PHE A 420 -7.62 23.30 -28.18
N VAL A 421 -8.58 22.82 -28.96
CA VAL A 421 -9.98 23.26 -28.93
C VAL A 421 -10.91 22.10 -28.51
N PRO A 422 -12.08 22.36 -27.88
CA PRO A 422 -13.03 21.32 -27.49
C PRO A 422 -13.46 20.45 -28.68
N ALA A 423 -13.53 19.14 -28.50
CA ALA A 423 -13.95 18.19 -29.51
C ALA A 423 -15.35 17.65 -29.26
N SER A 424 -16.15 17.53 -30.33
CA SER A 424 -17.37 16.74 -30.33
C SER A 424 -17.04 15.26 -30.45
N ILE A 425 -17.69 14.43 -29.63
CA ILE A 425 -17.48 12.98 -29.59
C ILE A 425 -18.72 12.24 -30.07
N LYS A 426 -18.54 11.38 -31.06
CA LYS A 426 -19.52 10.36 -31.41
C LYS A 426 -19.04 9.02 -30.87
N THR A 427 -19.91 8.32 -30.12
CA THR A 427 -19.63 6.97 -29.63
C THR A 427 -20.04 5.95 -30.67
N GLU A 428 -19.13 5.02 -31.00
CA GLU A 428 -19.42 3.82 -31.78
C GLU A 428 -19.10 2.58 -30.92
N LYS A 429 -19.45 1.38 -31.41
CA LYS A 429 -19.32 0.18 -30.60
C LYS A 429 -17.88 -0.09 -30.14
N ASP A 430 -16.91 0.13 -31.02
CA ASP A 430 -15.50 -0.22 -30.84
C ASP A 430 -14.57 0.98 -30.65
N ARG A 431 -15.11 2.24 -30.76
CA ARG A 431 -14.28 3.45 -30.75
C ARG A 431 -15.06 4.70 -30.38
N LEU A 432 -14.32 5.75 -30.08
CA LEU A 432 -14.81 7.12 -30.04
C LEU A 432 -14.31 7.88 -31.26
N ILE A 433 -15.14 8.72 -31.84
CA ILE A 433 -14.77 9.58 -32.96
C ILE A 433 -14.78 11.01 -32.48
N ALA A 434 -13.60 11.65 -32.48
CA ALA A 434 -13.42 13.06 -32.12
C ALA A 434 -13.35 13.93 -33.35
N SER A 435 -14.04 15.07 -33.34
CA SER A 435 -14.02 16.06 -34.43
C SER A 435 -14.28 17.47 -33.92
N ASN A 436 -13.74 18.45 -34.62
CA ASN A 436 -14.08 19.88 -34.49
C ASN A 436 -13.98 20.54 -35.85
N PRO A 437 -15.00 21.34 -36.28
CA PRO A 437 -14.98 22.01 -37.59
C PRO A 437 -13.82 22.98 -37.82
N GLU A 438 -13.25 23.55 -36.76
CA GLU A 438 -12.12 24.48 -36.80
C GLU A 438 -10.78 23.78 -37.05
N VAL A 439 -10.67 22.48 -36.67
CA VAL A 439 -9.43 21.69 -36.85
C VAL A 439 -9.54 20.84 -38.11
N LYS A 440 -9.08 21.38 -39.22
CA LYS A 440 -9.16 20.69 -40.53
C LYS A 440 -8.22 19.48 -40.61
N ASN A 441 -7.04 19.58 -40.02
CA ASN A 441 -6.00 18.57 -40.00
C ASN A 441 -5.62 18.24 -38.55
N PRO A 442 -6.41 17.43 -37.84
CA PRO A 442 -6.10 17.06 -36.47
C PRO A 442 -4.86 16.17 -36.39
N VAL A 443 -3.98 16.40 -35.43
CA VAL A 443 -2.77 15.61 -35.20
C VAL A 443 -2.71 15.08 -33.75
N ALA A 444 -3.42 15.73 -32.82
CA ALA A 444 -3.37 15.34 -31.39
C ALA A 444 -4.76 15.41 -30.73
N VAL A 445 -4.94 14.54 -29.75
CA VAL A 445 -6.11 14.46 -28.85
C VAL A 445 -5.64 14.44 -27.42
N ARG A 446 -6.31 15.25 -26.57
CA ARG A 446 -6.20 15.15 -25.10
C ARG A 446 -7.56 14.88 -24.51
N PHE A 447 -7.60 13.96 -23.53
CA PHE A 447 -8.82 13.59 -22.81
C PHE A 447 -8.59 13.70 -21.31
N SER A 448 -9.44 14.47 -20.62
CA SER A 448 -9.33 14.77 -19.19
C SER A 448 -7.90 15.14 -18.77
N PHE A 449 -7.16 15.80 -19.69
CA PHE A 449 -5.76 16.17 -19.50
C PHE A 449 -5.65 17.56 -18.86
N SER A 450 -6.31 17.68 -17.69
CA SER A 450 -6.28 18.87 -16.83
C SER A 450 -6.33 18.43 -15.37
N ASN A 451 -5.87 19.26 -14.43
CA ASN A 451 -5.83 18.91 -13.00
C ASN A 451 -7.17 18.41 -12.46
N GLY A 452 -8.26 19.11 -12.76
CA GLY A 452 -9.61 18.83 -12.31
C GLY A 452 -10.50 18.18 -13.37
N GLY A 453 -9.97 17.69 -14.47
CA GLY A 453 -10.76 17.12 -15.56
C GLY A 453 -11.55 15.90 -15.11
N MET A 454 -12.88 16.01 -15.18
CA MET A 454 -13.82 14.93 -14.90
C MET A 454 -14.68 14.68 -16.12
N SER A 455 -14.55 13.48 -16.68
CA SER A 455 -15.34 13.09 -17.83
C SER A 455 -16.60 12.34 -17.41
N ASN A 456 -17.64 12.48 -18.26
CA ASN A 456 -18.89 11.74 -18.12
C ASN A 456 -18.93 10.49 -19.02
N ILE A 457 -17.82 10.06 -19.62
CA ILE A 457 -17.79 8.87 -20.48
C ILE A 457 -17.26 7.65 -19.74
N LEU A 458 -18.03 6.58 -19.78
CA LEU A 458 -17.74 5.31 -19.15
C LEU A 458 -17.75 4.18 -20.18
N SER A 459 -17.12 3.04 -19.86
CA SER A 459 -17.45 1.79 -20.54
C SER A 459 -18.91 1.40 -20.29
N LYS A 460 -19.45 0.49 -21.08
CA LYS A 460 -20.80 -0.07 -20.85
C LYS A 460 -20.92 -0.75 -19.48
N GLU A 461 -19.81 -1.31 -18.98
CA GLU A 461 -19.70 -1.94 -17.65
C GLU A 461 -19.71 -0.90 -16.50
N GLY A 462 -19.45 0.36 -16.78
CA GLY A 462 -19.61 1.46 -15.82
C GLY A 462 -18.31 2.00 -15.25
N LEU A 463 -17.15 1.69 -15.83
CA LEU A 463 -15.88 2.27 -15.41
C LEU A 463 -15.49 3.47 -16.28
N PRO A 464 -14.91 4.53 -15.69
CA PRO A 464 -14.50 5.72 -16.41
C PRO A 464 -13.32 5.43 -17.35
N VAL A 465 -13.30 6.11 -18.49
CA VAL A 465 -12.13 6.10 -19.38
C VAL A 465 -10.97 6.79 -18.67
N ALA A 466 -9.79 6.18 -18.70
CA ALA A 466 -8.57 6.75 -18.13
C ALA A 466 -8.15 8.01 -18.90
N PRO A 467 -7.68 9.06 -18.23
CA PRO A 467 -7.10 10.23 -18.90
C PRO A 467 -5.93 9.87 -19.79
N PHE A 468 -5.83 10.53 -20.95
CA PHE A 468 -4.73 10.29 -21.88
C PHE A 468 -4.43 11.52 -22.73
N ARG A 469 -3.27 11.52 -23.37
CA ARG A 469 -2.90 12.35 -24.52
C ARG A 469 -2.25 11.50 -25.59
N THR A 470 -2.35 11.93 -26.83
CA THR A 470 -1.73 11.26 -27.98
C THR A 470 -0.47 11.97 -28.48
N ASP A 471 -0.16 13.11 -27.89
CA ASP A 471 1.00 13.95 -28.17
C ASP A 471 2.10 13.76 -27.11
N ASP A 472 3.33 14.12 -27.47
CA ASP A 472 4.51 14.19 -26.60
C ASP A 472 5.00 15.64 -26.36
N TRP A 473 4.17 16.62 -26.67
CA TRP A 473 4.51 18.03 -26.55
C TRP A 473 4.77 18.43 -25.10
N ALA A 474 5.65 19.42 -24.96
CA ALA A 474 5.99 19.94 -23.64
C ALA A 474 4.74 20.45 -22.90
N VAL A 475 4.62 20.10 -21.63
CA VAL A 475 3.56 20.57 -20.74
C VAL A 475 4.16 21.60 -19.78
N ASP A 476 3.59 22.79 -19.78
CA ASP A 476 4.04 23.86 -18.88
C ASP A 476 3.74 23.51 -17.42
N THR A 477 4.81 23.40 -16.63
CA THR A 477 4.78 23.20 -15.17
C THR A 477 5.43 24.37 -14.44
N SER A 478 5.76 25.47 -15.13
CA SER A 478 6.52 26.61 -14.57
C SER A 478 5.84 27.31 -13.39
N LYS A 479 4.55 27.06 -13.17
CA LYS A 479 3.76 27.63 -12.06
C LYS A 479 3.62 26.69 -10.87
N VAL A 480 4.44 25.63 -10.81
CA VAL A 480 4.55 24.78 -9.61
C VAL A 480 5.27 25.58 -8.53
N LYS A 481 4.56 25.92 -7.46
CA LYS A 481 5.11 26.63 -6.30
C LYS A 481 5.59 25.64 -5.23
#